data_0ad50d91f52f92add09e5386fd3eaf56
#
_entry.id   0ad50d91f52f92add09e5386fd3eaf56
#
_cell.length_a   1.000
_cell.length_b   1.000
_cell.length_c   1.000
_cell.angle_alpha   90.00
_cell.angle_beta   90.00
_cell.angle_gamma   90.00
#
_symmetry.space_group_name_H-M   'P 1'
#
loop_
_entity.id
_entity.type
_entity.pdbx_description
1 polymer ?
#
loop_
_entity_poly.entity_id
_entity_poly.type
_entity_poly.pdbx_seq_one_letter_code
_entity_poly.pdbx_strand_id
1 'polypeptide(L)'
;MSTVILSCTTLLEYVQQAQKTCNTDFPIIELNRQYHIEPSKMKEHIFQTLSSLPSDVDTVLVAMGFCGGSWQDVSCSKTLVIPRVADCVALTLTTPEQYSPDLKEPGHMYLFGNGENGFSVQTIYESLLKEYNKEMADIVFNMYFDHYYHLDIIDNGLYDCYDLDYVERAQADADRIHAELDFVPGSNILLEKLVSGRWDNQFLIVQPNMTITQGTFFDY
;
A
#
# COMPACT_ATOMS: atom_id res chain seq x y z
N MET A 1 -27.16 -3.77 -7.89
CA MET A 1 -25.85 -3.06 -7.85
C MET A 1 -24.88 -3.93 -7.11
N SER A 2 -23.84 -4.39 -7.79
CA SER A 2 -22.82 -5.26 -7.21
C SER A 2 -21.54 -4.45 -6.97
N THR A 3 -20.91 -4.65 -5.82
CA THR A 3 -19.70 -3.97 -5.42
C THR A 3 -18.58 -5.00 -5.24
N VAL A 4 -17.39 -4.69 -5.71
CA VAL A 4 -16.19 -5.50 -5.50
C VAL A 4 -15.07 -4.62 -4.92
N ILE A 5 -14.10 -5.24 -4.25
CA ILE A 5 -12.89 -4.57 -3.77
C ILE A 5 -11.73 -4.99 -4.68
N LEU A 6 -11.00 -4.01 -5.18
CA LEU A 6 -9.73 -4.22 -5.87
C LEU A 6 -8.60 -3.87 -4.89
N SER A 7 -7.85 -4.85 -4.44
CA SER A 7 -6.86 -4.70 -3.37
C SER A 7 -5.45 -5.07 -3.83
N CYS A 8 -4.47 -4.22 -3.50
CA CYS A 8 -3.08 -4.67 -3.52
C CYS A 8 -2.91 -5.82 -2.51
N THR A 9 -2.18 -6.89 -2.89
CA THR A 9 -1.93 -8.03 -2.00
C THR A 9 -1.27 -7.63 -0.67
N THR A 10 -0.54 -6.52 -0.64
CA THR A 10 0.05 -5.96 0.58
C THR A 10 -0.99 -5.52 1.62
N LEU A 11 -2.20 -5.12 1.18
CA LEU A 11 -3.27 -4.64 2.04
C LEU A 11 -4.39 -5.67 2.25
N LEU A 12 -4.23 -6.90 1.79
CA LEU A 12 -5.30 -7.90 1.81
C LEU A 12 -5.84 -8.15 3.23
N GLU A 13 -4.96 -8.39 4.20
CA GLU A 13 -5.33 -8.60 5.61
C GLU A 13 -6.03 -7.37 6.20
N TYR A 14 -5.57 -6.18 5.83
CA TYR A 14 -6.17 -4.91 6.24
C TYR A 14 -7.61 -4.75 5.71
N VAL A 15 -7.84 -5.11 4.45
CA VAL A 15 -9.17 -5.10 3.83
C VAL A 15 -10.09 -6.12 4.50
N GLN A 16 -9.60 -7.34 4.73
CA GLN A 16 -10.37 -8.39 5.40
C GLN A 16 -10.78 -7.95 6.82
N GLN A 17 -9.86 -7.35 7.57
CA GLN A 17 -10.16 -6.83 8.90
C GLN A 17 -11.14 -5.65 8.85
N ALA A 18 -10.99 -4.73 7.90
CA ALA A 18 -11.93 -3.63 7.71
C ALA A 18 -13.34 -4.14 7.40
N GLN A 19 -13.48 -5.13 6.52
CA GLN A 19 -14.77 -5.76 6.23
C GLN A 19 -15.38 -6.40 7.48
N LYS A 20 -14.58 -7.12 8.26
CA LYS A 20 -15.00 -7.73 9.52
C LYS A 20 -15.49 -6.68 10.52
N THR A 21 -14.72 -5.60 10.71
CA THR A 21 -15.07 -4.49 11.62
C THR A 21 -16.36 -3.79 11.19
N CYS A 22 -16.54 -3.57 9.89
CA CYS A 22 -17.69 -2.86 9.33
C CYS A 22 -18.88 -3.78 8.99
N ASN A 23 -18.76 -5.09 9.22
CA ASN A 23 -19.77 -6.11 8.89
C ASN A 23 -20.19 -6.06 7.40
N THR A 24 -19.19 -5.99 6.51
CA THR A 24 -19.35 -6.08 5.05
C THR A 24 -18.68 -7.34 4.51
N ASP A 25 -19.08 -7.80 3.31
CA ASP A 25 -18.56 -9.03 2.69
C ASP A 25 -18.51 -8.87 1.16
N PHE A 26 -17.79 -7.86 0.69
CA PHE A 26 -17.60 -7.65 -0.75
C PHE A 26 -16.52 -8.60 -1.29
N PRO A 27 -16.71 -9.17 -2.49
CA PRO A 27 -15.66 -9.96 -3.14
C PRO A 27 -14.38 -9.14 -3.34
N ILE A 28 -13.22 -9.76 -3.07
CA ILE A 28 -11.92 -9.12 -3.21
C ILE A 28 -11.23 -9.67 -4.47
N ILE A 29 -10.73 -8.77 -5.30
CA ILE A 29 -9.89 -9.05 -6.46
C ILE A 29 -8.50 -8.54 -6.14
N GLU A 30 -7.51 -9.42 -6.21
CA GLU A 30 -6.15 -9.12 -5.80
C GLU A 30 -5.30 -8.56 -6.96
N LEU A 31 -4.58 -7.49 -6.68
CA LEU A 31 -3.50 -6.96 -7.53
C LEU A 31 -2.15 -7.38 -6.93
N ASN A 32 -1.38 -8.14 -7.69
CA ASN A 32 -0.10 -8.64 -7.21
C ASN A 32 0.90 -7.50 -7.00
N ARG A 33 1.42 -7.40 -5.76
CA ARG A 33 2.40 -6.37 -5.36
C ARG A 33 3.69 -6.36 -6.19
N GLN A 34 4.06 -7.46 -6.84
CA GLN A 34 5.26 -7.52 -7.68
C GLN A 34 5.26 -6.47 -8.80
N TYR A 35 4.07 -6.04 -9.24
CA TYR A 35 3.93 -4.96 -10.22
C TYR A 35 4.26 -3.56 -9.67
N HIS A 36 4.40 -3.38 -8.35
CA HIS A 36 4.82 -2.08 -7.78
C HIS A 36 6.24 -1.67 -8.18
N ILE A 37 7.11 -2.62 -8.53
CA ILE A 37 8.47 -2.35 -9.01
C ILE A 37 8.43 -1.56 -10.32
N GLU A 38 7.39 -1.78 -11.14
CA GLU A 38 7.19 -1.11 -12.43
C GLU A 38 5.76 -0.54 -12.50
N PRO A 39 5.54 0.75 -12.20
CA PRO A 39 4.21 1.37 -12.19
C PRO A 39 3.44 1.22 -13.51
N SER A 40 4.14 1.15 -14.63
CA SER A 40 3.54 0.89 -15.96
C SER A 40 2.91 -0.50 -16.06
N LYS A 41 3.54 -1.53 -15.48
CA LYS A 41 2.98 -2.88 -15.42
C LYS A 41 1.80 -2.96 -14.46
N MET A 42 1.87 -2.26 -13.33
CA MET A 42 0.74 -2.15 -12.41
C MET A 42 -0.46 -1.49 -13.11
N LYS A 43 -0.24 -0.40 -13.83
CA LYS A 43 -1.28 0.28 -14.62
C LYS A 43 -1.92 -0.66 -15.66
N GLU A 44 -1.12 -1.40 -16.39
CA GLU A 44 -1.62 -2.39 -17.37
C GLU A 44 -2.48 -3.46 -16.68
N HIS A 45 -2.02 -3.98 -15.55
CA HIS A 45 -2.74 -5.00 -14.80
C HIS A 45 -4.06 -4.46 -14.22
N ILE A 46 -4.07 -3.22 -13.70
CA ILE A 46 -5.29 -2.53 -13.28
C ILE A 46 -6.28 -2.44 -14.46
N PHE A 47 -5.83 -1.99 -15.62
CA PHE A 47 -6.67 -1.84 -16.81
C PHE A 47 -7.27 -3.17 -17.25
N GLN A 48 -6.46 -4.22 -17.32
CA GLN A 48 -6.92 -5.58 -17.68
C GLN A 48 -7.96 -6.09 -16.67
N THR A 49 -7.70 -5.91 -15.38
CA THR A 49 -8.62 -6.33 -14.31
C THR A 49 -9.95 -5.58 -14.39
N LEU A 50 -9.94 -4.25 -14.52
CA LEU A 50 -11.16 -3.44 -14.65
C LEU A 50 -11.95 -3.80 -15.90
N SER A 51 -11.27 -4.11 -17.01
CA SER A 51 -11.91 -4.49 -18.28
C SER A 51 -12.54 -5.88 -18.23
N SER A 52 -12.05 -6.78 -17.37
CA SER A 52 -12.56 -8.14 -17.20
C SER A 52 -13.70 -8.26 -16.19
N LEU A 53 -14.05 -7.18 -15.49
CA LEU A 53 -15.11 -7.21 -14.49
C LEU A 53 -16.47 -7.57 -15.11
N PRO A 54 -17.29 -8.37 -14.39
CA PRO A 54 -18.65 -8.69 -14.81
C PRO A 54 -19.50 -7.43 -15.06
N SER A 55 -20.46 -7.53 -15.97
CA SER A 55 -21.31 -6.39 -16.34
C SER A 55 -22.22 -5.91 -15.22
N ASP A 56 -22.56 -6.76 -14.26
CA ASP A 56 -23.38 -6.47 -13.09
C ASP A 56 -22.63 -5.78 -11.95
N VAL A 57 -21.30 -5.66 -12.03
CA VAL A 57 -20.51 -4.83 -11.13
C VAL A 57 -20.69 -3.36 -11.50
N ASP A 58 -21.13 -2.56 -10.54
CA ASP A 58 -21.34 -1.11 -10.69
C ASP A 58 -20.25 -0.29 -10.01
N THR A 59 -19.75 -0.77 -8.88
CA THR A 59 -18.81 -0.04 -8.03
C THR A 59 -17.58 -0.88 -7.71
N VAL A 60 -16.40 -0.28 -7.82
CA VAL A 60 -15.13 -0.85 -7.43
C VAL A 60 -14.53 -0.02 -6.31
N LEU A 61 -14.41 -0.60 -5.13
CA LEU A 61 -13.68 -0.04 -4.00
C LEU A 61 -12.20 -0.36 -4.16
N VAL A 62 -11.36 0.65 -4.19
CA VAL A 62 -9.94 0.48 -4.47
C VAL A 62 -9.13 0.58 -3.17
N ALA A 63 -8.60 -0.55 -2.71
CA ALA A 63 -7.75 -0.63 -1.53
C ALA A 63 -6.27 -0.52 -1.94
N MET A 64 -5.88 0.63 -2.44
CA MET A 64 -4.49 1.06 -2.69
C MET A 64 -4.45 2.57 -2.92
N GLY A 65 -3.26 3.17 -2.84
CA GLY A 65 -3.05 4.58 -3.18
C GLY A 65 -2.75 4.80 -4.66
N PHE A 66 -2.27 6.01 -5.01
CA PHE A 66 -1.87 6.38 -6.37
C PHE A 66 -0.67 5.56 -6.89
N CYS A 67 0.20 5.11 -5.96
CA CYS A 67 1.26 4.13 -6.17
C CYS A 67 2.13 4.42 -7.40
N GLY A 68 2.85 5.55 -7.38
CA GLY A 68 3.78 5.92 -8.44
C GLY A 68 3.12 6.23 -9.79
N GLY A 69 1.84 6.58 -9.80
CA GLY A 69 1.10 6.91 -11.03
C GLY A 69 0.41 5.73 -11.69
N SER A 70 0.26 4.60 -11.01
CA SER A 70 -0.43 3.42 -11.55
C SER A 70 -1.87 3.69 -11.96
N TRP A 71 -2.50 4.73 -11.43
CA TRP A 71 -3.85 5.19 -11.77
C TRP A 71 -3.89 6.31 -12.81
N GLN A 72 -2.74 6.87 -13.19
CA GLN A 72 -2.68 7.95 -14.19
C GLN A 72 -3.29 7.49 -15.52
N ASP A 73 -4.22 8.26 -16.06
CA ASP A 73 -4.95 8.01 -17.32
C ASP A 73 -5.83 6.73 -17.32
N VAL A 74 -6.08 6.14 -16.14
CA VAL A 74 -7.04 5.02 -16.04
C VAL A 74 -8.46 5.55 -16.14
N SER A 75 -9.28 4.86 -16.92
CA SER A 75 -10.74 5.07 -17.02
C SER A 75 -11.43 3.72 -17.17
N CYS A 76 -12.66 3.59 -16.67
CA CYS A 76 -13.47 2.40 -16.86
C CYS A 76 -14.97 2.75 -16.85
N SER A 77 -15.80 1.79 -17.20
CA SER A 77 -17.27 1.93 -17.22
C SER A 77 -17.93 1.80 -15.83
N LYS A 78 -17.15 1.71 -14.77
CA LYS A 78 -17.62 1.51 -13.39
C LYS A 78 -17.32 2.75 -12.55
N THR A 79 -18.05 2.92 -11.46
CA THR A 79 -17.68 3.89 -10.43
C THR A 79 -16.48 3.36 -9.64
N LEU A 80 -15.41 4.16 -9.51
CA LEU A 80 -14.27 3.82 -8.66
C LEU A 80 -14.29 4.70 -7.42
N VAL A 81 -13.96 4.10 -6.27
CA VAL A 81 -13.78 4.83 -5.00
C VAL A 81 -12.39 4.52 -4.50
N ILE A 82 -11.53 5.54 -4.48
CA ILE A 82 -10.09 5.38 -4.23
C ILE A 82 -9.66 6.31 -3.09
N PRO A 83 -8.95 5.83 -2.05
CA PRO A 83 -8.36 6.70 -1.04
C PRO A 83 -7.35 7.67 -1.69
N ARG A 84 -7.42 8.97 -1.34
CA ARG A 84 -6.50 10.01 -1.85
C ARG A 84 -5.19 10.00 -1.09
N VAL A 85 -4.39 8.95 -1.29
CA VAL A 85 -3.08 8.78 -0.68
C VAL A 85 -2.04 8.40 -1.72
N ALA A 86 -0.79 8.80 -1.48
CA ALA A 86 0.31 8.56 -2.40
C ALA A 86 0.57 7.06 -2.63
N ASP A 87 0.47 6.25 -1.57
CA ASP A 87 0.70 4.80 -1.63
C ASP A 87 0.09 4.05 -0.42
N CYS A 88 0.40 2.76 -0.32
CA CYS A 88 -0.10 1.90 0.76
C CYS A 88 0.48 2.28 2.13
N VAL A 89 1.69 2.85 2.19
CA VAL A 89 2.29 3.32 3.45
C VAL A 89 1.53 4.53 3.97
N ALA A 90 1.31 5.55 3.13
CA ALA A 90 0.53 6.72 3.51
C ALA A 90 -0.91 6.35 3.94
N LEU A 91 -1.48 5.30 3.32
CA LEU A 91 -2.78 4.75 3.71
C LEU A 91 -2.76 4.21 5.14
N THR A 92 -1.74 3.42 5.50
CA THR A 92 -1.63 2.79 6.83
C THR A 92 -1.16 3.75 7.92
N LEU A 93 -0.41 4.80 7.58
CA LEU A 93 -0.02 5.89 8.50
C LEU A 93 -1.18 6.83 8.85
N THR A 94 -2.26 6.83 8.04
CA THR A 94 -3.42 7.69 8.34
C THR A 94 -4.11 7.25 9.62
N THR A 95 -4.34 8.21 10.53
CA THR A 95 -5.11 8.01 11.77
C THR A 95 -6.35 8.91 11.79
N PRO A 96 -7.26 8.77 12.76
CA PRO A 96 -8.39 9.70 12.90
C PRO A 96 -7.95 11.15 13.10
N GLU A 97 -6.78 11.37 13.70
CA GLU A 97 -6.24 12.69 14.04
C GLU A 97 -5.33 13.26 12.95
N GLN A 98 -4.77 12.39 12.10
CA GLN A 98 -3.76 12.78 11.12
C GLN A 98 -4.06 12.19 9.75
N TYR A 99 -4.28 13.07 8.79
CA TYR A 99 -4.42 12.73 7.38
C TYR A 99 -3.66 13.72 6.51
N SER A 100 -2.93 13.17 5.56
CA SER A 100 -2.37 13.87 4.41
C SER A 100 -2.27 12.87 3.25
N PRO A 101 -2.34 13.31 1.99
CA PRO A 101 -2.09 12.43 0.85
C PRO A 101 -0.76 11.68 0.91
N ASP A 102 0.27 12.30 1.48
CA ASP A 102 1.56 11.66 1.77
C ASP A 102 2.00 12.01 3.19
N LEU A 103 2.04 11.00 4.05
CA LEU A 103 2.47 11.10 5.45
C LEU A 103 3.89 10.59 5.66
N LYS A 104 4.54 10.09 4.61
CA LYS A 104 5.91 9.59 4.72
C LYS A 104 6.89 10.74 4.91
N GLU A 105 7.86 10.52 5.77
CA GLU A 105 8.96 11.43 6.00
C GLU A 105 10.19 11.04 5.15
N PRO A 106 10.95 12.03 4.63
CA PRO A 106 12.19 11.75 3.92
C PRO A 106 13.19 11.03 4.83
N GLY A 107 13.81 9.98 4.32
CA GLY A 107 14.78 9.20 5.08
C GLY A 107 14.18 8.11 5.97
N HIS A 108 12.85 7.95 5.98
CA HIS A 108 12.13 6.93 6.73
C HIS A 108 11.70 5.76 5.82
N MET A 109 11.99 4.55 6.25
CA MET A 109 11.49 3.31 5.69
C MET A 109 10.45 2.72 6.63
N TYR A 110 9.32 2.26 6.11
CA TYR A 110 8.18 1.84 6.92
C TYR A 110 7.93 0.34 6.82
N LEU A 111 7.76 -0.30 7.97
CA LEU A 111 7.32 -1.69 8.09
C LEU A 111 5.86 -1.72 8.54
N PHE A 112 5.04 -2.48 7.85
CA PHE A 112 3.65 -2.73 8.23
C PHE A 112 3.25 -4.17 7.89
N GLY A 113 2.43 -4.78 8.75
CA GLY A 113 2.07 -6.19 8.67
C GLY A 113 3.04 -7.10 9.42
N ASN A 114 2.70 -8.38 9.51
CA ASN A 114 3.38 -9.39 10.32
C ASN A 114 4.77 -9.82 9.81
N GLY A 115 5.30 -9.21 8.77
CA GLY A 115 6.61 -9.55 8.19
C GLY A 115 6.64 -10.83 7.34
N GLU A 116 5.56 -11.61 7.29
CA GLU A 116 5.49 -12.87 6.51
C GLU A 116 5.49 -12.61 5.00
N ASN A 117 5.23 -11.39 4.59
CA ASN A 117 5.17 -11.00 3.19
C ASN A 117 6.54 -10.85 2.50
N GLY A 118 7.64 -11.27 3.15
CA GLY A 118 8.94 -11.45 2.51
C GLY A 118 9.61 -10.17 2.00
N PHE A 119 9.22 -8.99 2.51
CA PHE A 119 9.89 -7.73 2.20
C PHE A 119 10.63 -7.24 3.45
N SER A 120 11.89 -7.62 3.58
CA SER A 120 12.79 -7.13 4.62
C SER A 120 14.10 -6.68 3.97
N VAL A 121 14.88 -5.89 4.67
CA VAL A 121 16.22 -5.47 4.25
C VAL A 121 17.09 -6.70 3.97
N GLN A 122 16.97 -7.73 4.81
CA GLN A 122 17.66 -9.00 4.65
C GLN A 122 17.29 -9.69 3.33
N THR A 123 15.99 -9.80 3.00
CA THR A 123 15.56 -10.51 1.77
C THR A 123 15.97 -9.76 0.50
N ILE A 124 16.03 -8.43 0.55
CA ILE A 124 16.58 -7.61 -0.55
C ILE A 124 18.06 -7.94 -0.76
N TYR A 125 18.84 -7.93 0.32
CA TYR A 125 20.28 -8.26 0.23
C TYR A 125 20.52 -9.67 -0.30
N GLU A 126 19.77 -10.66 0.18
CA GLU A 126 19.84 -12.04 -0.31
C GLU A 126 19.49 -12.17 -1.78
N SER A 127 18.56 -11.36 -2.27
CA SER A 127 18.21 -11.30 -3.69
C SER A 127 19.35 -10.72 -4.52
N LEU A 128 20.00 -9.68 -4.03
CA LEU A 128 21.19 -9.09 -4.68
C LEU A 128 22.35 -10.09 -4.76
N LEU A 129 22.56 -10.88 -3.71
CA LEU A 129 23.60 -11.93 -3.71
C LEU A 129 23.33 -13.08 -4.70
N LYS A 130 22.07 -13.29 -5.11
CA LYS A 130 21.72 -14.26 -6.18
C LYS A 130 22.01 -13.71 -7.58
N GLU A 131 21.91 -12.40 -7.73
CA GLU A 131 22.03 -11.70 -9.02
C GLU A 131 23.45 -11.22 -9.29
N TYR A 132 24.17 -10.80 -8.24
CA TYR A 132 25.51 -10.20 -8.32
C TYR A 132 26.52 -10.96 -7.47
N ASN A 133 27.81 -10.77 -7.75
CA ASN A 133 28.85 -11.14 -6.78
C ASN A 133 28.75 -10.25 -5.53
N LYS A 134 29.39 -10.67 -4.43
CA LYS A 134 29.28 -10.00 -3.14
C LYS A 134 29.65 -8.52 -3.19
N GLU A 135 30.75 -8.17 -3.87
CA GLU A 135 31.22 -6.77 -3.97
C GLU A 135 30.20 -5.87 -4.66
N MET A 136 29.63 -6.33 -5.78
CA MET A 136 28.59 -5.59 -6.50
C MET A 136 27.28 -5.55 -5.71
N ALA A 137 26.90 -6.65 -5.05
CA ALA A 137 25.72 -6.69 -4.19
C ALA A 137 25.83 -5.67 -3.05
N ASP A 138 27.01 -5.56 -2.40
CA ASP A 138 27.25 -4.59 -1.33
C ASP A 138 27.15 -3.15 -1.86
N ILE A 139 27.66 -2.87 -3.05
CA ILE A 139 27.56 -1.54 -3.67
C ILE A 139 26.10 -1.19 -3.96
N VAL A 140 25.37 -2.07 -4.62
CA VAL A 140 23.94 -1.83 -4.99
C VAL A 140 23.09 -1.69 -3.73
N PHE A 141 23.33 -2.53 -2.72
CA PHE A 141 22.65 -2.46 -1.44
C PHE A 141 22.85 -1.11 -0.76
N ASN A 142 24.09 -0.66 -0.63
CA ASN A 142 24.40 0.63 -0.02
C ASN A 142 23.77 1.78 -0.81
N MET A 143 23.84 1.78 -2.15
CA MET A 143 23.18 2.79 -2.96
C MET A 143 21.65 2.84 -2.76
N TYR A 144 21.04 1.69 -2.52
CA TYR A 144 19.60 1.60 -2.29
C TYR A 144 19.19 2.15 -0.92
N PHE A 145 20.01 1.91 0.12
CA PHE A 145 19.66 2.24 1.51
C PHE A 145 20.37 3.47 2.09
N ASP A 146 21.35 4.05 1.41
CA ASP A 146 22.20 5.16 1.91
C ASP A 146 21.42 6.42 2.36
N HIS A 147 20.17 6.55 1.93
CA HIS A 147 19.31 7.69 2.26
C HIS A 147 18.24 7.38 3.32
N TYR A 148 18.21 6.17 3.89
CA TYR A 148 17.32 5.81 4.99
C TYR A 148 18.07 5.89 6.32
N TYR A 149 17.50 6.66 7.27
CA TYR A 149 18.06 6.87 8.60
C TYR A 149 17.16 6.32 9.69
N HIS A 150 15.90 6.06 9.38
CA HIS A 150 14.89 5.49 10.25
C HIS A 150 14.23 4.28 9.60
N LEU A 151 13.96 3.27 10.41
CA LEU A 151 13.12 2.12 10.09
C LEU A 151 11.94 2.13 11.05
N ASP A 152 10.77 2.51 10.55
CA ASP A 152 9.59 2.74 11.37
C ASP A 152 8.64 1.55 11.31
N ILE A 153 8.31 0.98 12.46
CA ILE A 153 7.24 0.00 12.60
C ILE A 153 5.92 0.74 12.77
N ILE A 154 4.97 0.52 11.87
CA ILE A 154 3.63 1.12 11.97
C ILE A 154 2.78 0.32 12.95
N ASP A 155 2.47 0.91 14.11
CA ASP A 155 1.52 0.37 15.07
C ASP A 155 0.09 0.75 14.66
N ASN A 156 -0.60 -0.18 14.01
CA ASN A 156 -1.97 -0.01 13.52
C ASN A 156 -2.99 -0.92 14.22
N GLY A 157 -2.55 -1.70 15.21
CA GLY A 157 -3.39 -2.59 16.01
C GLY A 157 -3.91 -3.83 15.28
N LEU A 158 -3.44 -4.13 14.06
CA LEU A 158 -3.88 -5.30 13.28
C LEU A 158 -2.96 -6.51 13.46
N TYR A 159 -1.76 -6.30 13.94
CA TYR A 159 -0.78 -7.33 14.27
C TYR A 159 -0.03 -6.92 15.53
N ASP A 160 0.61 -7.90 16.18
CA ASP A 160 1.44 -7.63 17.36
C ASP A 160 2.81 -7.10 16.91
N CYS A 161 2.90 -5.77 16.76
CA CYS A 161 4.14 -5.12 16.35
C CYS A 161 5.20 -5.07 17.46
N TYR A 162 4.84 -5.47 18.69
CA TYR A 162 5.73 -5.56 19.85
C TYR A 162 6.18 -7.00 20.15
N ASP A 163 5.77 -7.97 19.33
CA ASP A 163 6.30 -9.33 19.41
C ASP A 163 7.82 -9.34 19.33
N LEU A 164 8.47 -10.05 20.25
CA LEU A 164 9.93 -10.02 20.37
C LEU A 164 10.64 -10.48 19.11
N ASP A 165 10.16 -11.56 18.49
CA ASP A 165 10.78 -12.09 17.27
C ASP A 165 10.61 -11.11 16.10
N TYR A 166 9.50 -10.37 16.07
CA TYR A 166 9.26 -9.33 15.07
C TYR A 166 10.19 -8.14 15.26
N VAL A 167 10.30 -7.64 16.50
CA VAL A 167 11.17 -6.49 16.85
C VAL A 167 12.64 -6.84 16.64
N GLU A 168 13.09 -8.04 17.03
CA GLU A 168 14.47 -8.48 16.82
C GLU A 168 14.83 -8.54 15.32
N ARG A 169 13.92 -8.99 14.46
CA ARG A 169 14.13 -8.98 13.01
C ARG A 169 14.18 -7.56 12.45
N ALA A 170 13.27 -6.69 12.89
CA ALA A 170 13.26 -5.28 12.49
C ALA A 170 14.52 -4.56 12.94
N GLN A 171 15.01 -4.83 14.18
CA GLN A 171 16.27 -4.27 14.67
C GLN A 171 17.48 -4.75 13.85
N ALA A 172 17.53 -6.03 13.49
CA ALA A 172 18.60 -6.54 12.63
C ALA A 172 18.58 -5.91 11.23
N ASP A 173 17.40 -5.62 10.69
CA ASP A 173 17.23 -4.88 9.43
C ASP A 173 17.70 -3.42 9.59
N ALA A 174 17.31 -2.73 10.67
CA ALA A 174 17.74 -1.36 10.97
C ALA A 174 19.27 -1.26 11.15
N ASP A 175 19.87 -2.16 11.95
CA ASP A 175 21.31 -2.21 12.16
C ASP A 175 22.09 -2.39 10.84
N ARG A 176 21.55 -3.19 9.92
CA ARG A 176 22.17 -3.47 8.62
C ARG A 176 22.26 -2.24 7.72
N ILE A 177 21.27 -1.36 7.79
CA ILE A 177 21.23 -0.11 7.01
C ILE A 177 21.67 1.11 7.82
N HIS A 178 22.12 0.90 9.07
CA HIS A 178 22.54 1.96 9.99
C HIS A 178 21.42 2.96 10.31
N ALA A 179 20.17 2.49 10.37
CA ALA A 179 18.98 3.27 10.71
C ALA A 179 18.60 3.11 12.20
N GLU A 180 17.91 4.09 12.74
CA GLU A 180 17.24 3.99 14.04
C GLU A 180 15.91 3.24 13.88
N LEU A 181 15.58 2.34 14.82
CA LEU A 181 14.30 1.65 14.83
C LEU A 181 13.30 2.42 15.70
N ASP A 182 12.18 2.82 15.12
CA ASP A 182 11.12 3.56 15.80
C ASP A 182 9.74 2.90 15.60
N PHE A 183 8.77 3.30 16.43
CA PHE A 183 7.37 2.93 16.30
C PHE A 183 6.54 4.18 16.00
N VAL A 184 5.74 4.11 14.95
CA VAL A 184 4.89 5.22 14.53
C VAL A 184 3.41 4.81 14.54
N PRO A 185 2.49 5.72 14.91
CA PRO A 185 1.08 5.39 14.91
C PRO A 185 0.54 5.21 13.49
N GLY A 186 -0.39 4.27 13.35
CA GLY A 186 -1.13 4.06 12.14
C GLY A 186 -2.55 3.56 12.43
N SER A 187 -3.34 3.35 11.39
CA SER A 187 -4.67 2.77 11.57
C SER A 187 -5.23 2.15 10.30
N ASN A 188 -6.38 1.48 10.43
CA ASN A 188 -7.15 0.94 9.32
C ASN A 188 -8.32 1.84 8.90
N ILE A 189 -8.38 3.07 9.40
CA ILE A 189 -9.55 3.94 9.28
C ILE A 189 -9.97 4.23 7.84
N LEU A 190 -9.01 4.39 6.91
CA LEU A 190 -9.34 4.64 5.50
C LEU A 190 -9.99 3.42 4.85
N LEU A 191 -9.53 2.21 5.14
CA LEU A 191 -10.15 0.99 4.60
C LEU A 191 -11.51 0.73 5.27
N GLU A 192 -11.66 1.01 6.56
CA GLU A 192 -12.97 0.95 7.21
C GLU A 192 -13.96 1.95 6.61
N LYS A 193 -13.54 3.18 6.33
CA LYS A 193 -14.35 4.17 5.60
C LYS A 193 -14.70 3.69 4.19
N LEU A 194 -13.71 3.14 3.48
CA LEU A 194 -13.88 2.63 2.13
C LEU A 194 -15.00 1.58 2.07
N VAL A 195 -14.91 0.54 2.89
CA VAL A 195 -15.86 -0.59 2.86
C VAL A 195 -17.21 -0.27 3.48
N SER A 196 -17.29 0.73 4.37
CA SER A 196 -18.55 1.14 5.01
C SER A 196 -19.31 2.23 4.26
N GLY A 197 -18.81 2.72 3.13
CA GLY A 197 -19.47 3.79 2.37
C GLY A 197 -19.32 5.18 2.98
N ARG A 198 -18.45 5.39 3.96
CA ARG A 198 -18.19 6.70 4.59
C ARG A 198 -17.16 7.50 3.79
N TRP A 199 -17.48 7.77 2.53
CA TRP A 199 -16.58 8.43 1.59
C TRP A 199 -16.69 9.94 1.70
N ASP A 200 -15.74 10.55 2.36
CA ASP A 200 -15.56 11.99 2.50
C ASP A 200 -14.51 12.52 1.49
N ASN A 201 -13.97 13.71 1.74
CA ASN A 201 -12.93 14.32 0.90
C ASN A 201 -11.61 13.53 0.85
N GLN A 202 -11.43 12.54 1.71
CA GLN A 202 -10.28 11.63 1.66
C GLN A 202 -10.38 10.60 0.53
N PHE A 203 -11.50 10.60 -0.22
CA PHE A 203 -11.73 9.68 -1.33
C PHE A 203 -11.96 10.40 -2.65
N LEU A 204 -11.37 9.88 -3.70
CA LEU A 204 -11.71 10.20 -5.07
C LEU A 204 -12.84 9.26 -5.53
N ILE A 205 -13.99 9.84 -5.89
CA ILE A 205 -15.08 9.11 -6.51
C ILE A 205 -15.07 9.41 -8.00
N VAL A 206 -14.64 8.43 -8.80
CA VAL A 206 -14.54 8.54 -10.26
C VAL A 206 -15.81 8.00 -10.89
N GLN A 207 -16.54 8.85 -11.59
CA GLN A 207 -17.74 8.45 -12.31
C GLN A 207 -17.37 7.59 -13.55
N PRO A 208 -18.28 6.74 -14.04
CA PRO A 208 -18.04 5.93 -15.22
C PRO A 208 -17.52 6.75 -16.41
N ASN A 209 -16.47 6.22 -17.05
CA ASN A 209 -15.78 6.81 -18.21
C ASN A 209 -15.03 8.14 -17.95
N MET A 210 -14.91 8.57 -16.72
CA MET A 210 -14.00 9.64 -16.35
C MET A 210 -12.57 9.10 -16.25
N THR A 211 -11.61 9.93 -16.65
CA THR A 211 -10.17 9.60 -16.61
C THR A 211 -9.54 10.15 -15.34
N ILE A 212 -8.76 9.35 -14.66
CA ILE A 212 -8.00 9.74 -13.47
C ILE A 212 -6.73 10.46 -13.93
N THR A 213 -6.46 11.63 -13.35
CA THR A 213 -5.18 12.34 -13.50
C THR A 213 -4.56 12.62 -12.13
N GLN A 214 -3.28 12.88 -12.08
CA GLN A 214 -2.62 13.25 -10.83
C GLN A 214 -3.29 14.48 -10.18
N GLY A 215 -3.68 15.48 -10.96
CA GLY A 215 -4.40 16.65 -10.47
C GLY A 215 -5.74 16.25 -9.85
N THR A 216 -6.60 15.51 -10.57
CA THR A 216 -7.90 15.06 -10.01
C THR A 216 -7.75 14.14 -8.81
N PHE A 217 -6.61 13.45 -8.68
CA PHE A 217 -6.35 12.54 -7.56
C PHE A 217 -6.00 13.31 -6.29
N PHE A 218 -5.16 14.36 -6.38
CA PHE A 218 -4.65 15.09 -5.22
C PHE A 218 -5.29 16.48 -4.99
N ASP A 219 -6.02 17.02 -5.97
CA ASP A 219 -6.77 18.27 -5.78
C ASP A 219 -8.06 18.01 -4.99
N TYR A 220 -8.28 18.76 -3.91
CA TYR A 220 -9.42 18.64 -3.00
C TYR A 220 -10.48 19.70 -3.30
#